data_36bb32a8dea691be6256f5c936bb4b1b
#
_entry.id   36bb32a8dea691be6256f5c936bb4b1b
#
_cell.length_a   1.000
_cell.length_b   1.000
_cell.length_c   1.000
_cell.angle_alpha   90.00
_cell.angle_beta   90.00
_cell.angle_gamma   90.00
#
_symmetry.space_group_name_H-M   'P 1'
#
loop_
_entity.id
_entity.type
_entity.pdbx_description
1 polymer ?
#
loop_
_entity_poly.entity_id
_entity_poly.type
_entity_poly.pdbx_seq_one_letter_code
_entity_poly.pdbx_strand_id
1 'polypeptide(L)'
;MLSTTRELQPASANRAHPRDRTGVRFVLTNATDPGRADDYSAWYDDYEKAIIRPGLLANAFRFANPNAAGTATDPRYAALYDIVSPDPASAWPAIENSPSYPRYLFADPRSRLVAPAFRASYALTGSLEADSDHGELSGVHIILSDGGTDRVREQRAAALLKTGFFYGATRSRIIEGSPEPPEWLELFETDLQDPLTAYARACDALKSQSPADGVRQRSSRPFVLVAAHQPSM
;
A
#
# COMPACT_ATOMS: atom_id res chain seq x y z
N MET A 1 1.82 -28.93 21.04
CA MET A 1 2.01 -28.84 19.60
C MET A 1 2.39 -27.41 19.31
N LEU A 2 3.65 -27.15 18.98
CA LEU A 2 4.16 -25.81 18.65
C LEU A 2 3.71 -25.48 17.24
N SER A 3 2.79 -24.53 17.10
CA SER A 3 2.46 -23.91 15.80
C SER A 3 3.71 -23.17 15.32
N THR A 4 4.39 -23.71 14.33
CA THR A 4 5.44 -23.02 13.61
C THR A 4 4.81 -21.88 12.85
N THR A 5 4.83 -20.68 13.42
CA THR A 5 4.61 -19.45 12.70
C THR A 5 5.69 -19.39 11.62
N ARG A 6 5.30 -19.69 10.37
CA ARG A 6 6.20 -19.54 9.23
C ARG A 6 6.57 -18.06 9.20
N GLU A 7 7.84 -17.75 9.44
CA GLU A 7 8.36 -16.40 9.27
C GLU A 7 8.01 -15.96 7.84
N LEU A 8 7.29 -14.86 7.73
CA LEU A 8 7.03 -14.21 6.45
C LEU A 8 8.37 -13.78 5.88
N GLN A 9 8.91 -14.54 4.93
CA GLN A 9 10.09 -14.11 4.18
C GLN A 9 9.66 -12.92 3.31
N PRO A 10 10.34 -11.77 3.40
CA PRO A 10 10.04 -10.62 2.55
C PRO A 10 10.21 -11.02 1.08
N ALA A 11 9.19 -10.76 0.28
CA ALA A 11 9.34 -10.81 -1.16
C ALA A 11 10.13 -9.56 -1.60
N SER A 12 11.11 -9.74 -2.49
CA SER A 12 11.80 -8.63 -3.11
C SER A 12 11.07 -8.22 -4.39
N ALA A 13 10.90 -6.94 -4.64
CA ALA A 13 10.25 -6.44 -5.85
C ALA A 13 10.77 -5.07 -6.27
N ASN A 14 11.05 -4.92 -7.56
CA ASN A 14 11.23 -3.61 -8.16
C ASN A 14 9.84 -3.01 -8.44
N ARG A 15 9.52 -1.92 -7.79
CA ARG A 15 8.30 -1.16 -8.09
C ARG A 15 8.47 -0.42 -9.42
N ALA A 16 7.38 -0.32 -10.23
CA ALA A 16 7.40 0.52 -11.41
C ALA A 16 7.90 1.93 -11.06
N HIS A 17 8.71 2.50 -11.94
CA HIS A 17 9.29 3.82 -11.70
C HIS A 17 8.17 4.80 -11.34
N PRO A 18 8.31 5.64 -10.28
CA PRO A 18 7.26 6.56 -9.85
C PRO A 18 6.70 7.46 -10.96
N ARG A 19 7.51 7.73 -12.00
CA ARG A 19 7.11 8.56 -13.17
C ARG A 19 5.99 7.95 -14.01
N ASP A 20 5.80 6.64 -13.97
CA ASP A 20 4.78 5.96 -14.78
C ASP A 20 3.46 5.80 -14.03
N ARG A 21 3.46 6.04 -12.72
CA ARG A 21 2.25 5.94 -11.90
C ARG A 21 1.42 7.22 -12.00
N THR A 22 0.13 7.06 -12.24
CA THR A 22 -0.86 8.14 -12.25
C THR A 22 -1.76 8.10 -11.03
N GLY A 23 -1.80 6.95 -10.34
CA GLY A 23 -2.59 6.76 -9.14
C GLY A 23 -2.33 5.43 -8.44
N VAL A 24 -3.08 5.19 -7.38
CA VAL A 24 -3.02 3.99 -6.56
C VAL A 24 -4.42 3.55 -6.17
N ARG A 25 -4.75 2.26 -6.38
CA ARG A 25 -5.85 1.62 -5.65
C ARG A 25 -5.30 1.05 -4.35
N PHE A 26 -5.87 1.47 -3.24
CA PHE A 26 -5.45 1.08 -1.90
C PHE A 26 -6.57 0.32 -1.19
N VAL A 27 -6.25 -0.83 -0.61
CA VAL A 27 -7.20 -1.70 0.10
C VAL A 27 -6.59 -2.15 1.42
N LEU A 28 -7.35 -2.01 2.50
CA LEU A 28 -7.02 -2.60 3.80
C LEU A 28 -7.95 -3.79 4.06
N THR A 29 -7.39 -4.90 4.49
CA THR A 29 -8.14 -6.15 4.71
C THR A 29 -7.67 -6.91 5.94
N ASN A 30 -8.50 -7.86 6.35
CA ASN A 30 -8.16 -8.88 7.35
C ASN A 30 -8.53 -10.26 6.81
N ALA A 31 -7.88 -11.30 7.33
CA ALA A 31 -8.38 -12.65 7.22
C ALA A 31 -9.51 -12.85 8.25
N THR A 32 -10.68 -13.35 7.83
CA THR A 32 -11.81 -13.65 8.73
C THR A 32 -11.48 -14.79 9.69
N ASP A 33 -10.55 -15.65 9.30
CA ASP A 33 -10.01 -16.75 10.10
C ASP A 33 -8.48 -16.69 10.08
N PRO A 34 -7.84 -16.23 11.17
CA PRO A 34 -6.38 -16.16 11.26
C PRO A 34 -5.69 -17.52 11.11
N GLY A 35 -6.37 -18.63 11.45
CA GLY A 35 -5.86 -20.00 11.28
C GLY A 35 -5.77 -20.43 9.81
N ARG A 36 -6.38 -19.68 8.90
CA ARG A 36 -6.37 -19.92 7.45
C ARG A 36 -5.68 -18.79 6.66
N ALA A 37 -4.67 -18.16 7.25
CA ALA A 37 -3.92 -17.08 6.61
C ALA A 37 -3.25 -17.50 5.29
N ASP A 38 -2.82 -18.76 5.17
CA ASP A 38 -2.25 -19.30 3.93
C ASP A 38 -3.31 -19.39 2.81
N ASP A 39 -4.52 -19.84 3.12
CA ASP A 39 -5.63 -19.87 2.14
C ASP A 39 -6.05 -18.46 1.71
N TYR A 40 -6.11 -17.51 2.66
CA TYR A 40 -6.32 -16.09 2.37
C TYR A 40 -5.26 -15.56 1.43
N SER A 41 -3.98 -15.85 1.70
CA SER A 41 -2.85 -15.39 0.89
C SER A 41 -2.89 -16.01 -0.51
N ALA A 42 -3.17 -17.30 -0.64
CA ALA A 42 -3.26 -17.98 -1.92
C ALA A 42 -4.42 -17.41 -2.78
N TRP A 43 -5.57 -17.10 -2.18
CA TRP A 43 -6.67 -16.47 -2.91
C TRP A 43 -6.29 -15.08 -3.41
N TYR A 44 -5.62 -14.29 -2.57
CA TYR A 44 -5.17 -12.95 -2.95
C TYR A 44 -4.14 -12.99 -4.08
N ASP A 45 -3.20 -13.94 -4.06
CA ASP A 45 -2.21 -14.14 -5.13
C ASP A 45 -2.90 -14.45 -6.48
N ASP A 46 -3.91 -15.34 -6.47
CA ASP A 46 -4.69 -15.65 -7.66
C ASP A 46 -5.45 -14.41 -8.17
N TYR A 47 -6.04 -13.63 -7.25
CA TYR A 47 -6.78 -12.42 -7.58
C TYR A 47 -5.87 -11.34 -8.14
N GLU A 48 -4.74 -11.03 -7.51
CA GLU A 48 -3.79 -10.01 -7.93
C GLU A 48 -3.23 -10.31 -9.32
N LYS A 49 -2.82 -11.55 -9.60
CA LYS A 49 -2.40 -11.99 -10.93
C LYS A 49 -3.50 -11.82 -11.98
N ALA A 50 -4.73 -12.09 -11.61
CA ALA A 50 -5.85 -12.06 -12.54
C ALA A 50 -6.34 -10.65 -12.87
N ILE A 51 -6.10 -9.63 -12.02
CA ILE A 51 -6.56 -8.25 -12.24
C ILE A 51 -5.53 -7.34 -12.90
N ILE A 52 -4.24 -7.71 -12.86
CA ILE A 52 -3.21 -6.91 -13.54
C ILE A 52 -3.50 -6.83 -15.04
N ARG A 53 -3.56 -5.61 -15.56
CA ARG A 53 -3.87 -5.33 -16.98
C ARG A 53 -2.88 -4.31 -17.51
N PRO A 54 -2.14 -4.65 -18.59
CA PRO A 54 -1.27 -3.70 -19.27
C PRO A 54 -2.03 -2.41 -19.64
N GLY A 55 -1.40 -1.27 -19.38
CA GLY A 55 -1.98 0.05 -19.62
C GLY A 55 -2.98 0.54 -18.57
N LEU A 56 -3.39 -0.31 -17.61
CA LEU A 56 -4.25 0.08 -16.48
C LEU A 56 -3.52 -0.08 -15.14
N LEU A 57 -2.94 -1.25 -14.87
CA LEU A 57 -2.17 -1.54 -13.64
C LEU A 57 -0.77 -2.04 -14.02
N ALA A 58 0.26 -1.47 -13.41
CA ALA A 58 1.64 -1.91 -13.57
C ALA A 58 2.01 -2.98 -12.55
N ASN A 59 1.56 -2.85 -11.30
CA ASN A 59 1.94 -3.74 -10.22
C ASN A 59 0.76 -3.96 -9.27
N ALA A 60 0.83 -5.09 -8.55
CA ALA A 60 0.06 -5.33 -7.34
C ALA A 60 1.03 -5.75 -6.23
N PHE A 61 0.91 -5.11 -5.08
CA PHE A 61 1.73 -5.39 -3.91
C PHE A 61 0.82 -5.72 -2.72
N ARG A 62 1.16 -6.77 -2.00
CA ARG A 62 0.52 -7.08 -0.73
C ARG A 62 1.51 -6.95 0.40
N PHE A 63 1.07 -6.30 1.46
CA PHE A 63 1.84 -6.03 2.65
C PHE A 63 1.11 -6.57 3.88
N ALA A 64 1.87 -6.90 4.92
CA ALA A 64 1.34 -7.28 6.22
C ALA A 64 1.97 -6.47 7.35
N ASN A 65 1.17 -6.16 8.37
CA ASN A 65 1.66 -5.70 9.67
C ASN A 65 1.42 -6.83 10.68
N PRO A 66 2.43 -7.60 11.06
CA PRO A 66 2.29 -8.71 12.00
C PRO A 66 1.87 -8.24 13.41
N ASN A 67 2.11 -6.98 13.74
CA ASN A 67 1.77 -6.38 15.03
C ASN A 67 0.35 -5.82 15.10
N ALA A 68 -0.37 -5.78 13.95
CA ALA A 68 -1.75 -5.30 13.93
C ALA A 68 -2.72 -6.33 14.55
N ALA A 69 -3.75 -5.83 15.22
CA ALA A 69 -4.77 -6.66 15.86
C ALA A 69 -5.64 -7.45 14.86
N GLY A 70 -5.68 -7.07 13.60
CA GLY A 70 -6.52 -7.71 12.57
C GLY A 70 -8.01 -7.33 12.72
N THR A 71 -8.30 -6.12 13.19
CA THR A 71 -9.65 -5.56 13.29
C THR A 71 -9.96 -4.58 12.17
N ALA A 72 -11.21 -4.15 12.04
CA ALA A 72 -11.59 -3.13 11.05
C ALA A 72 -10.84 -1.80 11.27
N THR A 73 -10.55 -1.44 12.53
CA THR A 73 -9.81 -0.23 12.88
C THR A 73 -8.29 -0.42 12.93
N ASP A 74 -7.82 -1.66 12.95
CA ASP A 74 -6.41 -2.04 12.94
C ASP A 74 -6.16 -3.23 12.01
N PRO A 75 -6.29 -3.04 10.67
CA PRO A 75 -6.18 -4.09 9.67
C PRO A 75 -4.75 -4.59 9.55
N ARG A 76 -4.65 -5.93 9.36
CA ARG A 76 -3.37 -6.63 9.26
C ARG A 76 -2.75 -6.54 7.87
N TYR A 77 -3.56 -6.46 6.82
CA TYR A 77 -3.06 -6.50 5.45
C TYR A 77 -3.40 -5.23 4.68
N ALA A 78 -2.49 -4.84 3.81
CA ALA A 78 -2.68 -3.77 2.84
C ALA A 78 -2.36 -4.30 1.43
N ALA A 79 -3.18 -3.94 0.45
CA ALA A 79 -2.90 -4.16 -0.96
C ALA A 79 -2.80 -2.81 -1.68
N LEU A 80 -1.78 -2.65 -2.51
CA LEU A 80 -1.54 -1.48 -3.35
C LEU A 80 -1.48 -1.94 -4.82
N TYR A 81 -2.24 -1.27 -5.66
CA TYR A 81 -2.24 -1.49 -7.09
C TYR A 81 -1.81 -0.19 -7.78
N ASP A 82 -0.65 -0.21 -8.44
CA ASP A 82 -0.12 0.95 -9.14
C ASP A 82 -0.91 1.18 -10.44
N ILE A 83 -1.66 2.27 -10.49
CA ILE A 83 -2.41 2.69 -11.68
C ILE A 83 -1.48 3.46 -12.60
N VAL A 84 -1.46 3.08 -13.89
CA VAL A 84 -0.68 3.73 -14.96
C VAL A 84 -1.56 4.28 -16.08
N SER A 85 -2.87 4.16 -15.96
CA SER A 85 -3.83 4.78 -16.90
C SER A 85 -3.69 6.30 -16.88
N PRO A 86 -3.69 6.99 -18.03
CA PRO A 86 -3.72 8.46 -18.09
C PRO A 86 -4.90 9.08 -17.32
N ASP A 87 -6.02 8.33 -17.21
CA ASP A 87 -7.15 8.66 -16.37
C ASP A 87 -7.26 7.67 -15.20
N PRO A 88 -6.69 7.97 -14.04
CA PRO A 88 -6.71 7.06 -12.90
C PRO A 88 -8.12 6.85 -12.32
N ALA A 89 -9.07 7.76 -12.56
CA ALA A 89 -10.44 7.63 -12.07
C ALA A 89 -11.22 6.56 -12.85
N SER A 90 -10.95 6.39 -14.14
CA SER A 90 -11.60 5.36 -14.96
C SER A 90 -10.94 3.99 -14.89
N ALA A 91 -9.71 3.90 -14.38
CA ALA A 91 -8.92 2.66 -14.43
C ALA A 91 -9.60 1.50 -13.68
N TRP A 92 -10.00 1.73 -12.43
CA TRP A 92 -10.61 0.66 -11.63
C TRP A 92 -11.99 0.24 -12.15
N PRO A 93 -12.92 1.17 -12.48
CA PRO A 93 -14.17 0.81 -13.17
C PRO A 93 -13.95 0.05 -14.49
N ALA A 94 -12.94 0.40 -15.29
CA ALA A 94 -12.62 -0.32 -16.52
C ALA A 94 -12.18 -1.77 -16.24
N ILE A 95 -11.41 -2.01 -15.18
CA ILE A 95 -11.01 -3.35 -14.76
C ILE A 95 -12.24 -4.17 -14.32
N GLU A 96 -13.09 -3.64 -13.44
CA GLU A 96 -14.27 -4.33 -12.89
C GLU A 96 -15.32 -4.64 -13.97
N ASN A 97 -15.47 -3.77 -14.97
CA ASN A 97 -16.39 -3.94 -16.09
C ASN A 97 -15.83 -4.80 -17.24
N SER A 98 -14.54 -5.14 -17.18
CA SER A 98 -13.92 -6.00 -18.19
C SER A 98 -14.55 -7.41 -18.20
N PRO A 99 -14.81 -8.01 -19.38
CA PRO A 99 -15.22 -9.42 -19.47
C PRO A 99 -14.22 -10.39 -18.83
N SER A 100 -12.95 -10.00 -18.79
CA SER A 100 -11.87 -10.78 -18.17
C SER A 100 -11.69 -10.52 -16.67
N TYR A 101 -12.55 -9.71 -16.03
CA TYR A 101 -12.52 -9.55 -14.57
C TYR A 101 -12.79 -10.89 -13.88
N PRO A 102 -11.97 -11.31 -12.90
CA PRO A 102 -11.98 -12.67 -12.39
C PRO A 102 -13.15 -12.93 -11.42
N ARG A 103 -14.40 -12.74 -11.90
CA ARG A 103 -15.62 -12.97 -11.10
C ARG A 103 -15.70 -14.37 -10.54
N TYR A 104 -15.11 -15.36 -11.22
CA TYR A 104 -15.06 -16.74 -10.77
C TYR A 104 -14.33 -16.93 -9.44
N LEU A 105 -13.34 -16.05 -9.13
CA LEU A 105 -12.63 -16.11 -7.85
C LEU A 105 -13.51 -15.74 -6.66
N PHE A 106 -14.59 -14.99 -6.88
CA PHE A 106 -15.56 -14.69 -5.81
C PHE A 106 -16.51 -15.84 -5.51
N ALA A 107 -16.60 -16.86 -6.42
CA ALA A 107 -17.28 -18.10 -6.15
C ALA A 107 -16.39 -19.11 -5.39
N ASP A 108 -15.09 -18.90 -5.36
CA ASP A 108 -14.15 -19.70 -4.56
C ASP A 108 -14.45 -19.53 -3.06
N PRO A 109 -14.61 -20.62 -2.30
CA PRO A 109 -14.85 -20.55 -0.85
C PRO A 109 -13.79 -19.75 -0.09
N ARG A 110 -12.55 -19.67 -0.58
CA ARG A 110 -11.47 -18.86 0.01
C ARG A 110 -11.76 -17.37 -0.03
N SER A 111 -12.58 -16.87 -0.96
CA SER A 111 -12.99 -15.47 -1.03
C SER A 111 -13.67 -14.98 0.26
N ARG A 112 -14.34 -15.87 0.99
CA ARG A 112 -15.01 -15.59 2.27
C ARG A 112 -14.02 -15.31 3.41
N LEU A 113 -12.74 -15.65 3.21
CA LEU A 113 -11.67 -15.33 4.15
C LEU A 113 -11.26 -13.87 4.10
N VAL A 114 -11.64 -13.14 3.05
CA VAL A 114 -11.27 -11.73 2.87
C VAL A 114 -12.32 -10.83 3.50
N ALA A 115 -11.94 -10.10 4.54
CA ALA A 115 -12.76 -9.07 5.17
C ALA A 115 -12.18 -7.69 4.81
N PRO A 116 -12.74 -6.96 3.83
CA PRO A 116 -12.29 -5.62 3.52
C PRO A 116 -12.67 -4.66 4.65
N ALA A 117 -11.66 -3.96 5.18
CA ALA A 117 -11.85 -2.91 6.17
C ALA A 117 -11.97 -1.53 5.50
N PHE A 118 -11.30 -1.34 4.38
CA PHE A 118 -11.25 -0.07 3.66
C PHE A 118 -10.80 -0.29 2.21
N ARG A 119 -11.30 0.52 1.28
CA ARG A 119 -10.84 0.56 -0.11
C ARG A 119 -11.04 1.94 -0.72
N ALA A 120 -10.03 2.43 -1.44
CA ALA A 120 -10.11 3.71 -2.13
C ALA A 120 -9.17 3.78 -3.33
N SER A 121 -9.49 4.61 -4.30
CA SER A 121 -8.60 5.01 -5.40
C SER A 121 -8.13 6.43 -5.19
N TYR A 122 -6.85 6.67 -5.41
CA TYR A 122 -6.20 7.96 -5.25
C TYR A 122 -5.46 8.33 -6.53
N ALA A 123 -5.56 9.60 -6.95
CA ALA A 123 -4.72 10.17 -8.00
C ALA A 123 -3.38 10.62 -7.41
N LEU A 124 -2.29 10.33 -8.09
CA LEU A 124 -0.97 10.81 -7.71
C LEU A 124 -0.91 12.33 -7.86
N THR A 125 -0.45 13.03 -6.82
CA THR A 125 -0.20 14.48 -6.84
C THR A 125 1.28 14.81 -6.89
N GLY A 126 2.13 13.91 -6.41
CA GLY A 126 3.57 14.08 -6.47
C GLY A 126 4.34 12.89 -5.89
N SER A 127 5.60 12.79 -6.28
CA SER A 127 6.55 11.82 -5.77
C SER A 127 7.90 12.49 -5.49
N LEU A 128 8.63 11.94 -4.55
CA LEU A 128 10.02 12.30 -4.23
C LEU A 128 10.81 11.00 -4.09
N GLU A 129 12.06 11.02 -4.53
CA GLU A 129 13.03 9.94 -4.37
C GLU A 129 14.28 10.48 -3.68
N ALA A 130 14.95 9.65 -2.90
CA ALA A 130 16.25 9.98 -2.35
C ALA A 130 17.32 9.90 -3.46
N ASP A 131 18.36 10.76 -3.36
CA ASP A 131 19.48 10.79 -4.30
C ASP A 131 20.50 9.64 -4.08
N SER A 132 20.11 8.57 -3.41
CA SER A 132 20.98 7.45 -3.06
C SER A 132 20.52 6.17 -3.77
N ASP A 133 21.50 5.30 -4.10
CA ASP A 133 21.18 3.94 -4.48
C ASP A 133 20.42 3.25 -3.35
N HIS A 134 19.31 2.61 -3.69
CA HIS A 134 18.49 1.85 -2.77
C HIS A 134 18.33 0.40 -3.24
N GLY A 135 18.04 -0.48 -2.29
CA GLY A 135 17.73 -1.88 -2.53
C GLY A 135 16.30 -2.08 -3.04
N GLU A 136 15.89 -3.33 -3.01
CA GLU A 136 14.51 -3.69 -3.37
C GLU A 136 13.53 -3.31 -2.26
N LEU A 137 12.30 -2.98 -2.66
CA LEU A 137 11.22 -2.67 -1.74
C LEU A 137 11.02 -3.80 -0.72
N SER A 138 11.16 -3.50 0.55
CA SER A 138 10.95 -4.43 1.68
C SER A 138 9.68 -4.11 2.46
N GLY A 139 9.24 -2.86 2.43
CA GLY A 139 8.04 -2.42 3.13
C GLY A 139 7.65 -1.00 2.82
N VAL A 140 6.53 -0.59 3.42
CA VAL A 140 5.97 0.74 3.25
C VAL A 140 5.41 1.26 4.56
N HIS A 141 5.60 2.56 4.83
CA HIS A 141 4.82 3.25 5.86
C HIS A 141 3.70 4.04 5.20
N ILE A 142 2.47 3.82 5.65
CA ILE A 142 1.26 4.38 5.07
C ILE A 142 0.67 5.41 6.03
N ILE A 143 0.45 6.64 5.55
CA ILE A 143 -0.24 7.69 6.29
C ILE A 143 -1.53 8.05 5.55
N LEU A 144 -2.64 7.99 6.28
CA LEU A 144 -3.95 8.46 5.83
C LEU A 144 -4.31 9.72 6.61
N SER A 145 -4.71 10.77 5.90
CA SER A 145 -4.96 12.07 6.53
C SER A 145 -6.02 12.91 5.79
N ASP A 146 -6.56 13.90 6.50
CA ASP A 146 -7.45 14.93 5.93
C ASP A 146 -6.83 16.32 6.11
N GLY A 147 -7.37 17.28 5.35
CA GLY A 147 -6.98 18.69 5.44
C GLY A 147 -5.53 18.95 5.04
N GLY A 148 -5.07 20.15 5.27
CA GLY A 148 -3.72 20.59 4.90
C GLY A 148 -3.52 20.71 3.37
N THR A 149 -2.35 21.16 2.96
CA THR A 149 -1.99 21.35 1.55
C THR A 149 -1.01 20.29 1.07
N ASP A 150 -0.90 20.09 -0.24
CA ASP A 150 0.11 19.20 -0.83
C ASP A 150 1.54 19.66 -0.46
N ARG A 151 1.77 20.97 -0.40
CA ARG A 151 3.07 21.54 0.00
C ARG A 151 3.53 21.08 1.40
N VAL A 152 2.63 21.02 2.36
CA VAL A 152 2.95 20.56 3.72
C VAL A 152 3.37 19.11 3.71
N ARG A 153 2.69 18.26 2.90
CA ARG A 153 3.04 16.86 2.73
C ARG A 153 4.36 16.69 2.00
N GLU A 154 4.63 17.51 0.99
CA GLU A 154 5.91 17.54 0.30
C GLU A 154 7.07 17.86 1.24
N GLN A 155 6.91 18.85 2.09
CA GLN A 155 7.92 19.22 3.10
C GLN A 155 8.16 18.05 4.08
N ARG A 156 7.10 17.39 4.55
CA ARG A 156 7.21 16.19 5.39
C ARG A 156 7.93 15.05 4.67
N ALA A 157 7.55 14.79 3.43
CA ALA A 157 8.16 13.74 2.62
C ALA A 157 9.66 14.02 2.41
N ALA A 158 10.03 15.24 2.04
CA ALA A 158 11.43 15.64 1.88
C ALA A 158 12.23 15.50 3.20
N ALA A 159 11.63 15.85 4.34
CA ALA A 159 12.27 15.69 5.64
C ALA A 159 12.49 14.20 5.99
N LEU A 160 11.49 13.35 5.77
CA LEU A 160 11.60 11.91 6.05
C LEU A 160 12.62 11.22 5.13
N LEU A 161 12.67 11.56 3.83
CA LEU A 161 13.68 11.02 2.91
C LEU A 161 15.12 11.39 3.33
N LYS A 162 15.35 12.62 3.80
CA LYS A 162 16.66 13.06 4.29
C LYS A 162 17.18 12.25 5.49
N THR A 163 16.33 11.52 6.20
CA THR A 163 16.77 10.66 7.31
C THR A 163 17.47 9.39 6.84
N GLY A 164 17.34 9.02 5.56
CA GLY A 164 17.89 7.78 4.98
C GLY A 164 17.14 6.50 5.36
N PHE A 165 15.98 6.60 6.05
CA PHE A 165 15.15 5.43 6.37
C PHE A 165 14.14 5.09 5.27
N PHE A 166 13.91 6.01 4.34
CA PHE A 166 13.04 5.84 3.18
C PHE A 166 13.77 6.31 1.93
N TYR A 167 13.57 5.61 0.83
CA TYR A 167 14.13 5.98 -0.47
C TYR A 167 13.08 6.62 -1.41
N GLY A 168 11.79 6.38 -1.17
CA GLY A 168 10.70 6.91 -1.97
C GLY A 168 9.54 7.41 -1.12
N ALA A 169 8.90 8.47 -1.60
CA ALA A 169 7.67 9.00 -1.02
C ALA A 169 6.70 9.38 -2.12
N THR A 170 5.44 8.95 -2.01
CA THR A 170 4.37 9.36 -2.91
C THR A 170 3.23 9.99 -2.14
N ARG A 171 2.60 11.00 -2.76
CA ARG A 171 1.45 11.71 -2.24
C ARG A 171 0.30 11.58 -3.24
N SER A 172 -0.87 11.23 -2.75
CA SER A 172 -2.02 10.99 -3.60
C SER A 172 -3.28 11.53 -2.95
N ARG A 173 -4.18 12.07 -3.79
CA ARG A 173 -5.46 12.63 -3.37
C ARG A 173 -6.60 11.70 -3.76
N ILE A 174 -7.63 11.65 -2.92
CA ILE A 174 -8.79 10.78 -3.12
C ILE A 174 -9.51 11.03 -4.44
N ILE A 175 -9.87 9.96 -5.14
CA ILE A 175 -10.79 9.95 -6.28
C ILE A 175 -12.13 9.38 -5.82
N GLU A 176 -12.09 8.18 -5.21
CA GLU A 176 -13.27 7.45 -4.75
C GLU A 176 -12.91 6.52 -3.59
N GLY A 177 -13.88 6.12 -2.81
CA GLY A 177 -13.63 5.14 -1.75
C GLY A 177 -14.82 4.88 -0.84
N SER A 178 -14.69 3.85 0.00
CA SER A 178 -15.70 3.45 0.97
C SER A 178 -15.07 2.69 2.13
N PRO A 179 -15.57 2.85 3.37
CA PRO A 179 -16.39 3.97 3.86
C PRO A 179 -15.54 5.22 4.07
N GLU A 180 -16.13 6.40 3.98
CA GLU A 180 -15.56 7.73 4.27
C GLU A 180 -14.03 7.84 4.09
N PRO A 181 -13.52 7.77 2.85
CA PRO A 181 -12.09 7.68 2.60
C PRO A 181 -11.37 8.94 3.08
N PRO A 182 -10.16 8.82 3.68
CA PRO A 182 -9.30 9.95 3.94
C PRO A 182 -8.99 10.71 2.65
N GLU A 183 -8.88 12.04 2.76
CA GLU A 183 -8.60 12.91 1.60
C GLU A 183 -7.26 12.58 0.95
N TRP A 184 -6.27 12.15 1.74
CA TRP A 184 -4.89 11.95 1.33
C TRP A 184 -4.34 10.60 1.74
N LEU A 185 -3.57 10.02 0.82
CA LEU A 185 -2.72 8.86 1.02
C LEU A 185 -1.27 9.25 0.79
N GLU A 186 -0.40 8.99 1.76
CA GLU A 186 1.04 9.13 1.64
C GLU A 186 1.70 7.76 1.85
N LEU A 187 2.60 7.40 0.95
CA LEU A 187 3.35 6.15 1.00
C LEU A 187 4.83 6.50 1.11
N PHE A 188 5.52 5.89 2.08
CA PHE A 188 6.97 6.02 2.27
C PHE A 188 7.58 4.63 2.10
N GLU A 189 8.36 4.46 1.05
CA GLU A 189 8.94 3.19 0.62
C GLU A 189 10.32 3.00 1.26
N THR A 190 10.59 1.79 1.76
CA THR A 190 11.85 1.44 2.42
C THR A 190 12.39 0.10 1.92
N ASP A 191 13.70 -0.03 1.85
CA ASP A 191 14.46 -1.25 1.59
C ASP A 191 15.11 -1.82 2.86
N LEU A 192 14.83 -1.25 4.02
CA LEU A 192 15.39 -1.70 5.30
C LEU A 192 14.91 -3.11 5.65
N GLN A 193 15.78 -3.92 6.26
CA GLN A 193 15.43 -5.25 6.77
C GLN A 193 14.32 -5.22 7.83
N ASP A 194 14.20 -4.10 8.56
CA ASP A 194 13.14 -3.87 9.56
C ASP A 194 12.28 -2.66 9.15
N PRO A 195 11.34 -2.82 8.19
CA PRO A 195 10.48 -1.73 7.75
C PRO A 195 9.47 -1.28 8.81
N LEU A 196 9.16 -2.12 9.81
CA LEU A 196 8.19 -1.77 10.85
C LEU A 196 8.70 -0.65 11.76
N THR A 197 10.01 -0.52 11.93
CA THR A 197 10.61 0.53 12.78
C THR A 197 11.12 1.74 11.98
N ALA A 198 11.16 1.68 10.67
CA ALA A 198 11.70 2.74 9.81
C ALA A 198 11.11 4.13 10.11
N TYR A 199 9.78 4.22 10.22
CA TYR A 199 9.09 5.49 10.49
C TYR A 199 9.39 6.02 11.89
N ALA A 200 9.40 5.16 12.89
CA ALA A 200 9.74 5.56 14.27
C ALA A 200 11.17 6.13 14.34
N ARG A 201 12.14 5.47 13.69
CA ARG A 201 13.52 5.92 13.59
C ARG A 201 13.64 7.26 12.85
N ALA A 202 12.90 7.42 11.75
CA ALA A 202 12.87 8.68 11.01
C ALA A 202 12.28 9.82 11.85
N CYS A 203 11.17 9.58 12.55
CA CYS A 203 10.59 10.56 13.47
C CYS A 203 11.52 10.92 14.62
N ASP A 204 12.23 9.94 15.17
CA ASP A 204 13.23 10.16 16.22
C ASP A 204 14.38 11.06 15.73
N ALA A 205 14.84 10.86 14.50
CA ALA A 205 15.84 11.71 13.87
C ALA A 205 15.35 13.15 13.60
N LEU A 206 14.03 13.33 13.49
CA LEU A 206 13.40 14.63 13.21
C LEU A 206 12.81 15.32 14.45
N LYS A 207 13.13 14.88 15.67
CA LYS A 207 12.54 15.37 16.93
C LYS A 207 12.52 16.89 17.15
N SER A 208 13.29 17.65 16.38
CA SER A 208 13.33 19.11 16.42
C SER A 208 12.38 19.80 15.43
N GLN A 209 11.66 19.05 14.58
CA GLN A 209 10.78 19.63 13.57
C GLN A 209 9.32 19.61 14.06
N SER A 210 8.69 20.79 14.07
CA SER A 210 7.27 20.92 14.44
C SER A 210 6.36 20.11 13.51
N PRO A 211 5.26 19.55 14.04
CA PRO A 211 4.26 18.89 13.20
C PRO A 211 3.68 19.87 12.18
N ALA A 212 3.35 19.34 11.01
CA ALA A 212 2.77 20.14 9.93
C ALA A 212 1.37 20.66 10.32
N ASP A 213 1.20 21.96 10.36
CA ASP A 213 -0.05 22.62 10.71
C ASP A 213 -1.20 22.25 9.74
N GLY A 214 -2.38 22.00 10.28
CA GLY A 214 -3.62 21.80 9.53
C GLY A 214 -3.82 20.40 8.94
N VAL A 215 -2.93 19.43 9.21
CA VAL A 215 -3.10 18.03 8.80
C VAL A 215 -3.66 17.22 9.95
N ARG A 216 -4.86 16.63 9.75
CA ARG A 216 -5.44 15.66 10.66
C ARG A 216 -5.09 14.25 10.22
N GLN A 217 -4.10 13.64 10.85
CA GLN A 217 -3.73 12.26 10.60
C GLN A 217 -4.83 11.31 11.13
N ARG A 218 -5.41 10.47 10.24
CA ARG A 218 -6.37 9.44 10.62
C ARG A 218 -5.69 8.12 10.99
N SER A 219 -4.62 7.80 10.27
CA SER A 219 -3.87 6.55 10.47
C SER A 219 -2.42 6.73 10.02
N SER A 220 -1.52 6.04 10.70
CA SER A 220 -0.09 5.98 10.34
C SER A 220 0.41 4.59 10.71
N ARG A 221 0.80 3.79 9.70
CA ARG A 221 1.08 2.36 9.90
C ARG A 221 2.21 1.85 9.01
N PRO A 222 3.15 1.11 9.60
CA PRO A 222 4.16 0.38 8.85
C PRO A 222 3.63 -0.98 8.37
N PHE A 223 4.11 -1.43 7.21
CA PHE A 223 3.81 -2.74 6.65
C PHE A 223 5.05 -3.34 6.00
N VAL A 224 5.16 -4.68 6.08
CA VAL A 224 6.20 -5.48 5.42
C VAL A 224 5.64 -6.03 4.12
N LEU A 225 6.41 -6.01 3.04
CA LEU A 225 6.03 -6.60 1.75
C LEU A 225 5.96 -8.13 1.89
N VAL A 226 4.86 -8.73 1.44
CA VAL A 226 4.64 -10.18 1.48
C VAL A 226 4.42 -10.80 0.10
N ALA A 227 3.97 -10.02 -0.88
CA ALA A 227 3.84 -10.46 -2.27
C ALA A 227 3.93 -9.28 -3.23
N ALA A 228 4.43 -9.53 -4.46
CA ALA A 228 4.47 -8.57 -5.55
C ALA A 228 4.19 -9.28 -6.87
N HIS A 229 3.34 -8.70 -7.69
CA HIS A 229 2.97 -9.21 -9.01
C HIS A 229 3.09 -8.12 -10.06
N GLN A 230 3.60 -8.49 -11.23
CA GLN A 230 3.76 -7.64 -12.40
C GLN A 230 3.07 -8.29 -13.61
N PRO A 231 2.70 -7.51 -14.65
CA PRO A 231 2.22 -8.10 -15.90
C PRO A 231 3.27 -9.04 -16.46
N SER A 232 2.84 -10.23 -16.91
CA SER A 232 3.73 -11.09 -17.73
C SER A 232 4.04 -10.37 -19.03
N MET A 233 5.32 -10.27 -19.37
CA MET A 233 5.77 -9.74 -20.66
C MET A 233 5.37 -10.69 -21.80
#